data_00a9faf8a802b0ad02d4d41ab7e0b3dd
#
_entry.id   00a9faf8a802b0ad02d4d41ab7e0b3dd
#
_cell.length_a   1.000
_cell.length_b   1.000
_cell.length_c   1.000
_cell.angle_alpha   90.00
_cell.angle_beta   90.00
_cell.angle_gamma   90.00
#
_symmetry.space_group_name_H-M   'P 1'
#
loop_
_entity.id
_entity.type
_entity.pdbx_description
1 polymer ?
#
loop_
_entity_poly.entity_id
_entity_poly.type
_entity_poly.pdbx_seq_one_letter_code
_entity_poly.pdbx_strand_id
1 'polypeptide(L)'
;DTDRSRGLGDVYKRQQQMQSILFGSILTITDGQIVGFAVFDVLLLAVLAVIYRPLLFSSLDEQVAQAKGVPVNLMNICFMAIMAGVITIAVPAVGTLLIFALVVTPAATANIISRSPFAAMVVSTVICLISIWGGLLVSAMFPAPPSFIIVTISTLFWIVAKIIESARRR
;
A
#
# COMPACT_ATOMS: atom_id res chain seq x y z
N ASP A 1 -11.87 45.32 -3.58
CA ASP A 1 -12.46 44.12 -2.92
C ASP A 1 -12.49 42.88 -3.79
N THR A 2 -12.42 42.98 -5.10
CA THR A 2 -12.48 41.84 -6.04
C THR A 2 -11.19 41.03 -6.07
N ASP A 3 -10.04 41.65 -5.84
CA ASP A 3 -8.73 40.95 -5.85
C ASP A 3 -8.47 40.15 -4.56
N ARG A 4 -9.04 40.62 -3.44
CA ARG A 4 -8.97 39.89 -2.16
C ARG A 4 -9.79 38.59 -2.17
N SER A 5 -10.93 38.62 -2.83
CA SER A 5 -11.81 37.44 -2.96
C SER A 5 -11.24 36.39 -3.92
N ARG A 6 -10.51 36.81 -4.97
CA ARG A 6 -9.79 35.91 -5.88
C ARG A 6 -8.59 35.23 -5.20
N GLY A 7 -7.83 35.98 -4.40
CA GLY A 7 -6.70 35.42 -3.65
C GLY A 7 -7.11 34.39 -2.60
N LEU A 8 -8.20 34.63 -1.87
CA LEU A 8 -8.75 33.67 -0.91
C LEU A 8 -9.29 32.42 -1.60
N GLY A 9 -10.01 32.57 -2.74
CA GLY A 9 -10.50 31.45 -3.52
C GLY A 9 -9.38 30.55 -4.07
N ASP A 10 -8.27 31.12 -4.49
CA ASP A 10 -7.10 30.35 -4.97
C ASP A 10 -6.37 29.62 -3.82
N VAL A 11 -6.29 30.20 -2.65
CA VAL A 11 -5.71 29.54 -1.46
C VAL A 11 -6.57 28.37 -1.04
N TYR A 12 -7.88 28.51 -0.99
CA TYR A 12 -8.80 27.41 -0.67
C TYR A 12 -8.75 26.29 -1.72
N LYS A 13 -8.70 26.61 -3.01
CA LYS A 13 -8.54 25.61 -4.08
C LYS A 13 -7.23 24.85 -3.98
N ARG A 14 -6.11 25.53 -3.70
CA ARG A 14 -4.81 24.88 -3.49
C ARG A 14 -4.80 24.00 -2.25
N GLN A 15 -5.45 24.42 -1.18
CA GLN A 15 -5.57 23.62 0.04
C GLN A 15 -6.42 22.37 -0.18
N GLN A 16 -7.54 22.46 -0.91
CA GLN A 16 -8.34 21.29 -1.29
C GLN A 16 -7.58 20.35 -2.23
N GLN A 17 -6.81 20.88 -3.18
CA GLN A 17 -5.96 20.06 -4.05
C GLN A 17 -4.86 19.33 -3.28
N MET A 18 -4.20 19.99 -2.31
CA MET A 18 -3.22 19.33 -1.45
C MET A 18 -3.87 18.25 -0.58
N GLN A 19 -5.05 18.49 -0.04
CA GLN A 19 -5.77 17.49 0.73
C GLN A 19 -6.18 16.29 -0.13
N SER A 20 -6.63 16.49 -1.36
CA SER A 20 -7.00 15.39 -2.26
C SER A 20 -5.79 14.54 -2.68
N ILE A 21 -4.60 15.13 -2.82
CA ILE A 21 -3.36 14.38 -3.13
C ILE A 21 -2.88 13.57 -1.92
N LEU A 22 -2.96 14.14 -0.72
CA LEU A 22 -2.48 13.47 0.50
C LEU A 22 -3.42 12.37 1.01
N PHE A 23 -4.74 12.65 0.97
CA PHE A 23 -5.77 11.76 1.54
C PHE A 23 -6.54 10.97 0.48
N GLY A 24 -6.29 11.26 -0.81
CA GLY A 24 -7.02 10.65 -1.92
C GLY A 24 -8.46 11.11 -2.02
N SER A 25 -9.14 10.64 -3.04
CA SER A 25 -10.57 10.89 -3.26
C SER A 25 -11.31 9.58 -3.54
N ILE A 26 -11.30 8.68 -2.56
CA ILE A 26 -11.93 7.35 -2.67
C ILE A 26 -13.41 7.45 -3.09
N LEU A 27 -14.10 8.54 -2.69
CA LEU A 27 -15.52 8.76 -2.97
C LEU A 27 -15.83 9.32 -4.37
N THR A 28 -14.80 9.70 -5.14
CA THR A 28 -14.98 10.30 -6.49
C THR A 28 -14.53 9.38 -7.62
N ILE A 29 -14.33 8.10 -7.36
CA ILE A 29 -13.92 7.11 -8.36
C ILE A 29 -15.10 6.81 -9.28
N THR A 30 -14.88 6.95 -10.60
CA THR A 30 -15.87 6.64 -11.63
C THR A 30 -15.91 5.15 -11.94
N ASP A 31 -17.06 4.61 -12.32
CA ASP A 31 -17.23 3.18 -12.66
C ASP A 31 -16.22 2.68 -13.70
N GLY A 32 -15.88 3.51 -14.70
CA GLY A 32 -14.85 3.18 -15.69
C GLY A 32 -13.44 3.04 -15.10
N GLN A 33 -13.13 3.80 -14.05
CA GLN A 33 -11.84 3.69 -13.34
C GLN A 33 -11.78 2.41 -12.51
N ILE A 34 -12.90 1.97 -11.92
CA ILE A 34 -12.97 0.72 -11.16
C ILE A 34 -12.64 -0.47 -12.07
N VAL A 35 -13.23 -0.52 -13.26
CA VAL A 35 -12.93 -1.56 -14.24
C VAL A 35 -11.46 -1.52 -14.67
N GLY A 36 -10.93 -0.32 -14.93
CA GLY A 36 -9.51 -0.14 -15.27
C GLY A 36 -8.57 -0.63 -14.17
N PHE A 37 -8.85 -0.31 -12.92
CA PHE A 37 -8.08 -0.78 -11.76
C PHE A 37 -8.18 -2.30 -11.61
N ALA A 38 -9.37 -2.89 -11.76
CA ALA A 38 -9.56 -4.33 -11.67
C ALA A 38 -8.77 -5.09 -12.75
N VAL A 39 -8.82 -4.62 -14.00
CA VAL A 39 -8.03 -5.21 -15.11
C VAL A 39 -6.54 -5.09 -14.84
N PHE A 40 -6.08 -3.93 -14.39
CA PHE A 40 -4.67 -3.71 -14.04
C PHE A 40 -4.23 -4.64 -12.90
N ASP A 41 -5.03 -4.78 -11.85
CA ASP A 41 -4.75 -5.65 -10.69
C ASP A 41 -4.62 -7.11 -11.09
N VAL A 42 -5.56 -7.61 -11.92
CA VAL A 42 -5.51 -9.00 -12.43
C VAL A 42 -4.26 -9.23 -13.28
N LEU A 43 -3.92 -8.30 -14.18
CA LEU A 43 -2.72 -8.39 -15.00
C LEU A 43 -1.45 -8.38 -14.14
N LEU A 44 -1.41 -7.53 -13.14
CA LEU A 44 -0.30 -7.39 -12.20
C LEU A 44 -0.13 -8.66 -11.36
N LEU A 45 -1.22 -9.22 -10.83
CA LEU A 45 -1.20 -10.48 -10.09
C LEU A 45 -0.71 -11.64 -10.98
N ALA A 46 -1.11 -11.68 -12.25
CA ALA A 46 -0.65 -12.68 -13.20
C ALA A 46 0.87 -12.56 -13.45
N VAL A 47 1.37 -11.35 -13.69
CA VAL A 47 2.81 -11.09 -13.86
C VAL A 47 3.57 -11.46 -12.58
N LEU A 48 3.07 -11.05 -11.43
CA LEU A 48 3.69 -11.35 -10.13
C LEU A 48 3.73 -12.86 -9.87
N ALA A 49 2.68 -13.59 -10.20
CA ALA A 49 2.63 -15.05 -10.04
C ALA A 49 3.68 -15.77 -10.90
N VAL A 50 3.93 -15.28 -12.13
CA VAL A 50 4.97 -15.83 -13.01
C VAL A 50 6.37 -15.53 -12.49
N ILE A 51 6.60 -14.30 -12.02
CA ILE A 51 7.92 -13.83 -11.58
C ILE A 51 8.19 -14.20 -10.11
N TYR A 52 7.17 -14.64 -9.36
CA TYR A 52 7.26 -14.90 -7.91
C TYR A 52 8.43 -15.80 -7.50
N ARG A 53 8.56 -16.95 -8.16
CA ARG A 53 9.62 -17.93 -7.82
C ARG A 53 11.04 -17.37 -8.03
N PRO A 54 11.40 -16.86 -9.21
CA PRO A 54 12.73 -16.28 -9.43
C PRO A 54 12.97 -15.05 -8.58
N LEU A 55 11.95 -14.21 -8.35
CA LEU A 55 12.06 -13.03 -7.51
C LEU A 55 12.32 -13.38 -6.04
N LEU A 56 11.58 -14.34 -5.48
CA LEU A 56 11.80 -14.83 -4.13
C LEU A 56 13.19 -15.42 -3.96
N PHE A 57 13.64 -16.20 -4.95
CA PHE A 57 14.95 -16.82 -4.93
C PHE A 57 16.09 -15.79 -4.99
N SER A 58 15.94 -14.75 -5.82
CA SER A 58 16.92 -13.67 -5.90
C SER A 58 16.95 -12.78 -4.65
N SER A 59 15.84 -12.66 -3.95
CA SER A 59 15.76 -11.83 -2.72
C SER A 59 16.33 -12.55 -1.48
N LEU A 60 16.41 -13.88 -1.48
CA LEU A 60 16.95 -14.65 -0.36
C LEU A 60 18.46 -14.83 -0.47
N ASP A 61 18.97 -15.13 -1.65
CA ASP A 61 20.40 -15.31 -1.90
C ASP A 61 20.73 -14.93 -3.35
N GLU A 62 21.25 -13.73 -3.51
CA GLU A 62 21.58 -13.15 -4.80
C GLU A 62 22.72 -13.94 -5.50
N GLN A 63 23.72 -14.39 -4.74
CA GLN A 63 24.89 -15.09 -5.31
C GLN A 63 24.49 -16.47 -5.83
N VAL A 64 23.67 -17.19 -5.07
CA VAL A 64 23.17 -18.51 -5.49
C VAL A 64 22.20 -18.39 -6.65
N ALA A 65 21.38 -17.33 -6.69
CA ALA A 65 20.48 -17.07 -7.81
C ALA A 65 21.25 -16.81 -9.11
N GLN A 66 22.30 -15.99 -9.06
CA GLN A 66 23.17 -15.73 -10.20
C GLN A 66 23.89 -17.00 -10.68
N ALA A 67 24.40 -17.83 -9.75
CA ALA A 67 25.04 -19.08 -10.08
C ALA A 67 24.10 -20.08 -10.78
N LYS A 68 22.81 -20.01 -10.53
CA LYS A 68 21.75 -20.80 -11.21
C LYS A 68 21.23 -20.15 -12.51
N GLY A 69 21.86 -19.08 -12.97
CA GLY A 69 21.48 -18.40 -14.22
C GLY A 69 20.26 -17.50 -14.14
N VAL A 70 19.79 -17.15 -12.93
CA VAL A 70 18.69 -16.17 -12.77
C VAL A 70 19.26 -14.77 -13.01
N PRO A 71 18.68 -13.97 -13.93
CA PRO A 71 19.13 -12.62 -14.20
C PRO A 71 18.63 -11.67 -13.09
N VAL A 72 19.35 -11.62 -11.96
CA VAL A 72 18.93 -10.88 -10.75
C VAL A 72 18.70 -9.40 -11.04
N ASN A 73 19.56 -8.76 -11.83
CA ASN A 73 19.40 -7.35 -12.21
C ASN A 73 18.08 -7.12 -12.96
N LEU A 74 17.70 -8.02 -13.86
CA LEU A 74 16.43 -7.93 -14.59
C LEU A 74 15.24 -8.11 -13.63
N MET A 75 15.33 -9.04 -12.68
CA MET A 75 14.29 -9.26 -11.66
C MET A 75 14.10 -8.01 -10.79
N ASN A 76 15.19 -7.38 -10.36
CA ASN A 76 15.14 -6.15 -9.58
C ASN A 76 14.51 -4.99 -10.36
N ILE A 77 14.88 -4.82 -11.63
CA ILE A 77 14.29 -3.79 -12.51
C ILE A 77 12.79 -4.05 -12.72
N CYS A 78 12.40 -5.29 -13.02
CA CYS A 78 11.00 -5.66 -13.18
C CYS A 78 10.19 -5.39 -11.90
N PHE A 79 10.72 -5.76 -10.74
CA PHE A 79 10.08 -5.50 -9.45
C PHE A 79 9.90 -4.00 -9.18
N MET A 80 10.95 -3.20 -9.41
CA MET A 80 10.88 -1.74 -9.28
C MET A 80 9.87 -1.12 -10.24
N ALA A 81 9.80 -1.59 -11.48
CA ALA A 81 8.84 -1.11 -12.46
C ALA A 81 7.39 -1.46 -12.06
N ILE A 82 7.16 -2.67 -11.55
CA ILE A 82 5.85 -3.09 -11.01
C ILE A 82 5.46 -2.20 -9.84
N MET A 83 6.34 -2.00 -8.87
CA MET A 83 6.08 -1.15 -7.70
C MET A 83 5.78 0.29 -8.10
N ALA A 84 6.54 0.86 -9.04
CA ALA A 84 6.29 2.21 -9.55
C ALA A 84 4.92 2.32 -10.24
N GLY A 85 4.55 1.33 -11.04
CA GLY A 85 3.23 1.27 -11.71
C GLY A 85 2.08 1.21 -10.70
N VAL A 86 2.17 0.34 -9.69
CA VAL A 86 1.17 0.23 -8.61
C VAL A 86 0.99 1.55 -7.88
N ILE A 87 2.09 2.16 -7.44
CA ILE A 87 2.06 3.42 -6.70
C ILE A 87 1.45 4.53 -7.56
N THR A 88 1.86 4.64 -8.82
CA THR A 88 1.37 5.69 -9.73
C THR A 88 -0.15 5.62 -9.94
N ILE A 89 -0.70 4.40 -10.06
CA ILE A 89 -2.14 4.20 -10.27
C ILE A 89 -2.92 4.35 -8.97
N ALA A 90 -2.35 3.93 -7.84
CA ALA A 90 -3.03 3.94 -6.55
C ALA A 90 -3.03 5.34 -5.88
N VAL A 91 -2.00 6.18 -6.10
CA VAL A 91 -1.87 7.50 -5.46
C VAL A 91 -3.09 8.40 -5.65
N PRO A 92 -3.65 8.59 -6.86
CA PRO A 92 -4.81 9.47 -7.05
C PRO A 92 -6.07 8.97 -6.35
N ALA A 93 -6.22 7.64 -6.24
CA ALA A 93 -7.40 7.03 -5.64
C ALA A 93 -7.35 7.05 -4.10
N VAL A 94 -6.21 6.71 -3.52
CA VAL A 94 -6.06 6.39 -2.09
C VAL A 94 -5.29 7.45 -1.32
N GLY A 95 -4.46 8.23 -2.02
CA GLY A 95 -3.57 9.22 -1.42
C GLY A 95 -2.21 8.66 -1.03
N THR A 96 -1.21 9.53 -1.05
CA THR A 96 0.20 9.13 -0.81
C THR A 96 0.45 8.62 0.60
N LEU A 97 -0.10 9.28 1.61
CA LEU A 97 0.09 8.88 3.02
C LEU A 97 -0.46 7.49 3.31
N LEU A 98 -1.64 7.18 2.78
CA LEU A 98 -2.29 5.89 3.01
C LEU A 98 -1.54 4.77 2.29
N ILE A 99 -1.03 5.00 1.07
CA ILE A 99 -0.24 3.99 0.34
C ILE A 99 1.02 3.63 1.11
N PHE A 100 1.80 4.62 1.57
CA PHE A 100 3.00 4.35 2.36
C PHE A 100 2.68 3.55 3.62
N ALA A 101 1.62 3.90 4.33
CA ALA A 101 1.20 3.18 5.52
C ALA A 101 0.77 1.75 5.21
N LEU A 102 0.01 1.52 4.12
CA LEU A 102 -0.48 0.20 3.73
C LEU A 102 0.62 -0.71 3.14
N VAL A 103 1.64 -0.14 2.51
CA VAL A 103 2.77 -0.94 2.00
C VAL A 103 3.72 -1.33 3.13
N VAL A 104 4.08 -0.39 4.01
CA VAL A 104 5.14 -0.62 5.01
C VAL A 104 4.60 -1.33 6.26
N THR A 105 3.49 -0.87 6.83
CA THR A 105 3.05 -1.33 8.15
C THR A 105 2.56 -2.78 8.16
N PRO A 106 1.69 -3.26 7.23
CA PRO A 106 1.29 -4.65 7.19
C PRO A 106 2.46 -5.60 6.87
N ALA A 107 3.36 -5.18 5.97
CA ALA A 107 4.54 -5.98 5.63
C ALA A 107 5.50 -6.12 6.83
N ALA A 108 5.77 -5.03 7.56
CA ALA A 108 6.57 -5.07 8.77
C ALA A 108 5.92 -5.95 9.86
N THR A 109 4.60 -5.86 10.03
CA THR A 109 3.84 -6.69 10.97
C THR A 109 3.90 -8.17 10.61
N ALA A 110 3.71 -8.48 9.34
CA ALA A 110 3.75 -9.86 8.85
C ALA A 110 5.13 -10.50 9.02
N ASN A 111 6.21 -9.75 8.81
CA ASN A 111 7.57 -10.24 9.01
C ASN A 111 7.89 -10.55 10.48
N ILE A 112 7.25 -9.88 11.43
CA ILE A 112 7.38 -10.20 12.87
C ILE A 112 6.70 -11.52 13.21
N ILE A 113 5.55 -11.79 12.61
CA ILE A 113 4.68 -12.94 12.97
C ILE A 113 5.06 -14.19 12.19
N SER A 114 5.46 -14.03 10.93
CA SER A 114 5.62 -15.13 9.97
C SER A 114 7.06 -15.68 9.94
N ARG A 115 7.16 -17.01 9.77
CA ARG A 115 8.45 -17.72 9.67
C ARG A 115 8.87 -18.01 8.23
N SER A 116 7.97 -17.85 7.27
CA SER A 116 8.24 -18.09 5.85
C SER A 116 7.82 -16.89 5.01
N PRO A 117 8.53 -16.61 3.90
CA PRO A 117 8.19 -15.47 3.03
C PRO A 117 6.77 -15.55 2.46
N PHE A 118 6.31 -16.75 2.09
CA PHE A 118 4.95 -16.94 1.59
C PHE A 118 3.90 -16.63 2.67
N ALA A 119 4.11 -17.11 3.90
CA ALA A 119 3.20 -16.81 5.02
C ALA A 119 3.21 -15.29 5.32
N ALA A 120 4.36 -14.63 5.24
CA ALA A 120 4.45 -13.18 5.41
C ALA A 120 3.61 -12.42 4.37
N MET A 121 3.64 -12.83 3.10
CA MET A 121 2.81 -12.22 2.04
C MET A 121 1.32 -12.40 2.32
N VAL A 122 0.89 -13.60 2.68
CA VAL A 122 -0.53 -13.87 2.98
C VAL A 122 -0.99 -13.07 4.21
N VAL A 123 -0.22 -13.10 5.28
CA VAL A 123 -0.54 -12.37 6.53
C VAL A 123 -0.57 -10.86 6.28
N SER A 124 0.39 -10.31 5.53
CA SER A 124 0.41 -8.89 5.15
C SER A 124 -0.85 -8.50 4.38
N THR A 125 -1.26 -9.31 3.40
CA THR A 125 -2.47 -9.06 2.61
C THR A 125 -3.73 -9.10 3.48
N VAL A 126 -3.83 -10.07 4.38
CA VAL A 126 -4.97 -10.18 5.31
C VAL A 126 -5.04 -8.97 6.25
N ILE A 127 -3.91 -8.56 6.83
CA ILE A 127 -3.85 -7.37 7.70
C ILE A 127 -4.26 -6.12 6.91
N CYS A 128 -3.77 -5.97 5.68
CA CYS A 128 -4.12 -4.86 4.80
C CYS A 128 -5.63 -4.81 4.54
N LEU A 129 -6.24 -5.93 4.15
CA LEU A 129 -7.69 -6.03 3.91
C LEU A 129 -8.50 -5.71 5.15
N ILE A 130 -8.15 -6.27 6.31
CA ILE A 130 -8.83 -5.98 7.58
C ILE A 130 -8.71 -4.51 7.95
N SER A 131 -7.54 -3.89 7.75
CA SER A 131 -7.32 -2.47 8.02
C SER A 131 -8.16 -1.58 7.11
N ILE A 132 -8.28 -1.90 5.82
CA ILE A 132 -9.10 -1.14 4.87
C ILE A 132 -10.58 -1.29 5.20
N TRP A 133 -11.10 -2.51 5.31
CA TRP A 133 -12.50 -2.74 5.61
C TRP A 133 -12.90 -2.20 6.98
N GLY A 134 -12.10 -2.47 8.01
CA GLY A 134 -12.33 -1.94 9.34
C GLY A 134 -12.29 -0.42 9.37
N GLY A 135 -11.33 0.20 8.68
CA GLY A 135 -11.20 1.64 8.58
C GLY A 135 -12.37 2.31 7.87
N LEU A 136 -12.87 1.71 6.78
CA LEU A 136 -14.05 2.20 6.07
C LEU A 136 -15.33 2.11 6.92
N LEU A 137 -15.53 0.98 7.60
CA LEU A 137 -16.69 0.80 8.49
C LEU A 137 -16.68 1.82 9.64
N VAL A 138 -15.54 2.02 10.28
CA VAL A 138 -15.42 3.00 11.38
C VAL A 138 -15.59 4.44 10.85
N SER A 139 -15.03 4.75 9.68
CA SER A 139 -15.20 6.07 9.03
C SER A 139 -16.65 6.38 8.67
N ALA A 140 -17.46 5.36 8.38
CA ALA A 140 -18.89 5.53 8.13
C ALA A 140 -19.68 5.92 9.40
N MET A 141 -19.15 5.58 10.58
CA MET A 141 -19.78 5.87 11.88
C MET A 141 -19.30 7.20 12.49
N PHE A 142 -18.09 7.64 12.14
CA PHE A 142 -17.49 8.86 12.70
C PHE A 142 -17.12 9.84 11.57
N PRO A 143 -17.29 11.17 11.76
CA PRO A 143 -16.93 12.20 10.78
C PRO A 143 -15.40 12.41 10.73
N ALA A 144 -14.65 11.35 10.40
CA ALA A 144 -13.20 11.39 10.29
C ALA A 144 -12.74 10.88 8.92
N PRO A 145 -11.64 11.41 8.36
CA PRO A 145 -11.15 10.98 7.06
C PRO A 145 -10.77 9.49 7.09
N PRO A 146 -11.24 8.68 6.10
CA PRO A 146 -11.00 7.23 6.06
C PRO A 146 -9.53 6.86 6.16
N SER A 147 -8.67 7.62 5.48
CA SER A 147 -7.22 7.38 5.46
C SER A 147 -6.59 7.41 6.85
N PHE A 148 -7.02 8.33 7.71
CA PHE A 148 -6.51 8.42 9.08
C PHE A 148 -6.86 7.18 9.90
N ILE A 149 -8.11 6.72 9.81
CA ILE A 149 -8.59 5.55 10.57
C ILE A 149 -7.89 4.28 10.10
N ILE A 150 -7.75 4.09 8.79
CA ILE A 150 -7.07 2.92 8.20
C ILE A 150 -5.62 2.85 8.68
N VAL A 151 -4.89 3.98 8.63
CA VAL A 151 -3.51 4.06 9.10
C VAL A 151 -3.41 3.75 10.59
N THR A 152 -4.32 4.28 11.40
CA THR A 152 -4.37 4.02 12.84
C THR A 152 -4.58 2.54 13.14
N ILE A 153 -5.53 1.88 12.48
CA ILE A 153 -5.79 0.45 12.65
C ILE A 153 -4.55 -0.37 12.24
N SER A 154 -3.96 -0.07 11.07
CA SER A 154 -2.77 -0.76 10.60
C SER A 154 -1.59 -0.62 11.56
N THR A 155 -1.37 0.59 12.11
CA THR A 155 -0.32 0.85 13.11
C THR A 155 -0.57 0.12 14.41
N LEU A 156 -1.83 -0.02 14.81
CA LEU A 156 -2.24 -0.75 16.01
C LEU A 156 -1.88 -2.24 15.88
N PHE A 157 -2.11 -2.85 14.72
CA PHE A 157 -1.66 -4.22 14.44
C PHE A 157 -0.14 -4.37 14.58
N TRP A 158 0.63 -3.40 14.07
CA TRP A 158 2.08 -3.43 14.20
C TRP A 158 2.54 -3.32 15.66
N ILE A 159 1.94 -2.42 16.45
CA ILE A 159 2.26 -2.27 17.88
C ILE A 159 1.97 -3.58 18.63
N VAL A 160 0.81 -4.18 18.41
CA VAL A 160 0.42 -5.46 19.05
C VAL A 160 1.41 -6.58 18.67
N ALA A 161 1.76 -6.69 17.39
CA ALA A 161 2.73 -7.68 16.93
C ALA A 161 4.10 -7.49 17.60
N LYS A 162 4.54 -6.25 17.75
CA LYS A 162 5.82 -5.91 18.39
C LYS A 162 5.83 -6.20 19.89
N ILE A 163 4.72 -5.97 20.57
CA ILE A 163 4.57 -6.32 21.99
C ILE A 163 4.64 -7.85 22.18
N ILE A 164 3.95 -8.61 21.33
CA ILE A 164 3.96 -10.08 21.35
C ILE A 164 5.39 -10.61 21.08
N GLU A 165 6.09 -10.05 20.12
CA GLU A 165 7.49 -10.41 19.83
C GLU A 165 8.39 -10.14 21.05
N SER A 166 8.25 -8.97 21.68
CA SER A 166 9.03 -8.60 22.86
C SER A 166 8.76 -9.53 24.04
N ALA A 167 7.51 -9.94 24.23
CA ALA A 167 7.13 -10.90 25.27
C ALA A 167 7.68 -12.32 25.01
N ARG A 168 7.81 -12.72 23.75
CA ARG A 168 8.39 -14.01 23.35
C ARG A 168 9.92 -14.10 23.50
N ARG A 169 10.60 -12.96 23.48
CA ARG A 169 12.07 -12.87 23.61
C ARG A 169 12.55 -12.82 25.07
N ARG A 170 11.63 -12.67 26.02
CA ARG A 170 11.88 -12.76 27.47
C ARG A 170 11.62 -14.17 27.97
#